data_521b215663d22ab258c1be3587bd8782
#
_entry.id   521b215663d22ab258c1be3587bd8782
#
_cell.length_a   1.000
_cell.length_b   1.000
_cell.length_c   1.000
_cell.angle_alpha   90.00
_cell.angle_beta   90.00
_cell.angle_gamma   90.00
#
_symmetry.space_group_name_H-M   'P 1'
#
loop_
_entity.id
_entity.type
_entity.pdbx_description
1 polymer ?
#
loop_
_entity_poly.entity_id
_entity_poly.type
_entity_poly.pdbx_seq_one_letter_code
_entity_poly.pdbx_strand_id
1 'polypeptide(L)'
;MEQKTPGNGGPDRPARHVGSRKRARAFPKGRQLESEALQQVRELLEGKPRRHDLLIEYLHLIQDRYHYISARHLRALCEEMRLPQAAAYEVATFYAHFDVVKEGEEPPPPTTVRVCDSITCAIKGAEALYQALKSGVDPAQVRVLRAPCMGRCDTAPVCEVGHLHVDHATPESVKKAVESRKHEPEIPRYETLKEYQARGGYELLERCRKGELSIDAVINEMSDAGLRGLGGAGFPTGRKWQVVRSYPAPRLMTINGDEGEPGTFKDRFYLERNPHQMFEGALIAAWTADAERIYLYMRDEYPAVLHILAHEIAALEEALIIEEGKIELRRGAGAYICGEESAMIESIEGKRGYPRNRPPYIAEVGLFGRPTLNNNVETLYWVPEILQKGAKWFADHGVNGAKGFRSWSVSGRVKKPGVIVAPAGVTARELIELAGGMEDGHQFKAYLPGGASGGILPASLAEVPLDFGTLDKYGAFVGSHAIVIFSEQDDIAEIAINLLSFFKDESCGQCTPCRVGCDKAVALLKQREWDKELLAELAQTMRDASICGLGQAAPNAFISAMQFFLDERLGTEVAGRA
;
A
#
# COMPACT_ATOMS: atom_id res chain seq x y z
N MET A 1 -59.36 -60.45 3.95
CA MET A 1 -60.45 -59.57 4.29
C MET A 1 -60.09 -58.20 3.77
N GLU A 2 -60.77 -57.94 2.71
CA GLU A 2 -60.93 -56.70 1.98
C GLU A 2 -61.34 -55.52 2.85
N GLN A 3 -60.87 -54.34 2.53
CA GLN A 3 -61.78 -53.20 2.36
C GLN A 3 -61.16 -52.10 1.48
N LYS A 4 -61.77 -51.90 0.35
CA LYS A 4 -61.63 -50.76 -0.56
C LYS A 4 -62.26 -49.52 0.04
N THR A 5 -61.64 -48.36 -0.17
CA THR A 5 -62.30 -47.07 -0.11
C THR A 5 -61.97 -46.19 -1.32
N PRO A 6 -62.89 -45.33 -1.76
CA PRO A 6 -62.96 -44.87 -3.15
C PRO A 6 -62.20 -43.57 -3.40
N GLY A 7 -61.87 -43.35 -4.67
CA GLY A 7 -61.19 -42.19 -5.17
C GLY A 7 -62.02 -40.88 -5.08
N ASN A 8 -61.32 -39.79 -4.90
CA ASN A 8 -61.83 -38.44 -5.04
C ASN A 8 -61.11 -37.76 -6.20
N GLY A 9 -61.79 -37.64 -7.32
CA GLY A 9 -61.36 -36.88 -8.48
C GLY A 9 -61.38 -35.38 -8.17
N GLY A 10 -60.19 -34.78 -8.14
CA GLY A 10 -60.06 -33.34 -8.16
C GLY A 10 -59.96 -32.81 -9.60
N PRO A 11 -60.45 -31.63 -9.90
CA PRO A 11 -60.59 -31.12 -11.27
C PRO A 11 -59.24 -30.92 -11.95
N ASP A 12 -59.16 -31.27 -13.23
CA ASP A 12 -58.08 -31.05 -14.17
C ASP A 12 -57.53 -29.62 -14.08
N ARG A 13 -56.28 -29.49 -13.68
CA ARG A 13 -55.53 -28.26 -13.84
C ARG A 13 -55.11 -28.14 -15.30
N PRO A 14 -55.47 -27.04 -15.99
CA PRO A 14 -55.08 -26.84 -17.38
C PRO A 14 -53.53 -26.82 -17.47
N ALA A 15 -53.00 -27.50 -18.46
CA ALA A 15 -51.58 -27.55 -18.79
C ALA A 15 -51.02 -26.11 -18.90
N ARG A 16 -50.02 -25.80 -18.12
CA ARG A 16 -49.28 -24.54 -18.25
C ARG A 16 -48.69 -24.49 -19.67
N HIS A 17 -49.16 -23.55 -20.48
CA HIS A 17 -48.55 -23.23 -21.76
C HIS A 17 -47.07 -22.91 -21.55
N VAL A 18 -46.16 -23.82 -21.91
CA VAL A 18 -44.77 -23.59 -22.15
C VAL A 18 -44.69 -22.81 -23.46
N GLY A 19 -44.28 -21.54 -23.39
CA GLY A 19 -43.97 -20.81 -24.61
C GLY A 19 -44.57 -19.44 -24.78
N SER A 20 -44.45 -18.54 -23.81
CA SER A 20 -44.33 -17.15 -24.19
C SER A 20 -42.86 -16.86 -24.44
N ARG A 21 -42.40 -16.86 -25.70
CA ARG A 21 -41.17 -16.18 -26.12
C ARG A 21 -41.25 -14.78 -25.50
N LYS A 22 -40.41 -14.50 -24.47
CA LYS A 22 -40.28 -13.14 -23.94
C LYS A 22 -39.98 -12.27 -25.16
N ARG A 23 -40.92 -11.41 -25.56
CA ARG A 23 -40.66 -10.38 -26.58
C ARG A 23 -39.40 -9.67 -26.14
N ALA A 24 -38.38 -9.64 -27.01
CA ALA A 24 -37.19 -8.82 -26.79
C ALA A 24 -37.71 -7.40 -26.44
N ARG A 25 -37.22 -6.84 -25.32
CA ARG A 25 -37.63 -5.50 -24.91
C ARG A 25 -37.28 -4.54 -26.05
N ALA A 26 -38.19 -3.66 -26.42
CA ALA A 26 -37.96 -2.64 -27.44
C ALA A 26 -36.76 -1.73 -27.06
N PHE A 27 -36.47 -1.61 -25.75
CA PHE A 27 -35.32 -0.88 -25.22
C PHE A 27 -34.55 -1.78 -24.27
N PRO A 28 -33.25 -2.04 -24.53
CA PRO A 28 -32.38 -2.76 -23.61
C PRO A 28 -32.29 -2.02 -22.27
N LYS A 29 -32.19 -2.74 -21.16
CA LYS A 29 -31.94 -2.14 -19.83
C LYS A 29 -30.48 -1.69 -19.71
N GLY A 30 -30.26 -0.59 -19.00
CA GLY A 30 -28.98 -0.03 -18.72
C GLY A 30 -28.48 0.93 -19.79
N ARG A 31 -27.26 1.47 -19.58
CA ARG A 31 -26.64 2.39 -20.54
C ARG A 31 -26.36 1.70 -21.86
N GLN A 32 -26.74 2.37 -22.95
CA GLN A 32 -26.50 1.88 -24.30
C GLN A 32 -25.00 2.07 -24.66
N LEU A 33 -24.49 1.18 -25.51
CA LEU A 33 -23.14 1.25 -26.03
C LEU A 33 -23.06 2.34 -27.10
N GLU A 34 -22.13 3.26 -26.95
CA GLU A 34 -21.81 4.30 -27.93
C GLU A 34 -20.66 3.84 -28.81
N SER A 35 -20.83 3.91 -30.13
CA SER A 35 -19.84 3.42 -31.09
C SER A 35 -18.51 4.16 -30.99
N GLU A 36 -18.55 5.46 -30.74
CA GLU A 36 -17.34 6.28 -30.57
C GLU A 36 -16.54 5.87 -29.32
N ALA A 37 -17.21 5.75 -28.16
CA ALA A 37 -16.56 5.32 -26.92
C ALA A 37 -15.97 3.91 -27.04
N LEU A 38 -16.67 3.01 -27.76
CA LEU A 38 -16.15 1.67 -28.03
C LEU A 38 -14.88 1.70 -28.89
N GLN A 39 -14.86 2.52 -29.92
CA GLN A 39 -13.67 2.68 -30.75
C GLN A 39 -12.50 3.26 -29.95
N GLN A 40 -12.73 4.31 -29.16
CA GLN A 40 -11.73 4.92 -28.28
C GLN A 40 -11.11 3.91 -27.29
N VAL A 41 -11.95 3.08 -26.67
CA VAL A 41 -11.47 2.03 -25.76
C VAL A 41 -10.70 0.95 -26.53
N ARG A 42 -11.14 0.53 -27.72
CA ARG A 42 -10.43 -0.44 -28.56
C ARG A 42 -9.05 0.04 -28.94
N GLU A 43 -8.89 1.30 -29.29
CA GLU A 43 -7.60 1.93 -29.60
C GLU A 43 -6.66 1.90 -28.39
N LEU A 44 -7.15 2.23 -27.18
CA LEU A 44 -6.36 2.15 -25.95
C LEU A 44 -5.92 0.72 -25.62
N LEU A 45 -6.73 -0.27 -25.99
CA LEU A 45 -6.48 -1.68 -25.69
C LEU A 45 -5.87 -2.45 -26.89
N GLU A 46 -5.43 -1.76 -27.94
CA GLU A 46 -4.82 -2.42 -29.08
C GLU A 46 -3.61 -3.28 -28.68
N GLY A 47 -3.56 -4.52 -29.16
CA GLY A 47 -2.51 -5.48 -28.82
C GLY A 47 -2.56 -6.06 -27.39
N LYS A 48 -3.46 -5.59 -26.54
CA LYS A 48 -3.55 -6.03 -25.12
C LYS A 48 -4.57 -7.17 -24.95
N PRO A 49 -4.29 -8.18 -24.09
CA PRO A 49 -5.22 -9.28 -23.84
C PRO A 49 -6.46 -8.82 -23.07
N ARG A 50 -7.61 -9.45 -23.32
CA ARG A 50 -8.88 -9.14 -22.63
C ARG A 50 -9.09 -10.03 -21.40
N ARG A 51 -8.08 -10.07 -20.49
CA ARG A 51 -8.14 -10.80 -19.23
C ARG A 51 -8.86 -9.97 -18.17
N HIS A 52 -9.71 -10.60 -17.35
CA HIS A 52 -10.48 -9.93 -16.30
C HIS A 52 -9.61 -9.30 -15.22
N ASP A 53 -8.50 -9.93 -14.89
CA ASP A 53 -7.52 -9.47 -13.90
C ASP A 53 -6.81 -8.16 -14.31
N LEU A 54 -6.92 -7.74 -15.58
CA LEU A 54 -6.37 -6.48 -16.09
C LEU A 54 -7.38 -5.31 -16.05
N LEU A 55 -8.50 -5.45 -15.34
CA LEU A 55 -9.50 -4.39 -15.27
C LEU A 55 -8.92 -3.09 -14.71
N ILE A 56 -8.13 -3.17 -13.66
CA ILE A 56 -7.54 -1.98 -13.00
C ILE A 56 -6.55 -1.29 -13.93
N GLU A 57 -5.69 -2.05 -14.62
CA GLU A 57 -4.76 -1.52 -15.62
C GLU A 57 -5.48 -0.81 -16.77
N TYR A 58 -6.64 -1.32 -17.19
CA TYR A 58 -7.41 -0.69 -18.27
C TYR A 58 -8.21 0.52 -17.80
N LEU A 59 -8.61 0.56 -16.53
CA LEU A 59 -9.14 1.77 -15.91
C LEU A 59 -8.06 2.87 -15.85
N HIS A 60 -6.81 2.51 -15.52
CA HIS A 60 -5.68 3.45 -15.59
C HIS A 60 -5.48 4.02 -16.99
N LEU A 61 -5.52 3.21 -18.05
CA LEU A 61 -5.37 3.71 -19.42
C LEU A 61 -6.44 4.74 -19.79
N ILE A 62 -7.67 4.53 -19.33
CA ILE A 62 -8.77 5.49 -19.57
C ILE A 62 -8.54 6.75 -18.73
N GLN A 63 -8.22 6.61 -17.44
CA GLN A 63 -7.96 7.72 -16.53
C GLN A 63 -6.77 8.58 -17.01
N ASP A 64 -5.67 7.96 -17.36
CA ASP A 64 -4.47 8.66 -17.83
C ASP A 64 -4.73 9.41 -19.15
N ARG A 65 -5.54 8.84 -20.06
CA ARG A 65 -5.84 9.44 -21.35
C ARG A 65 -6.85 10.57 -21.28
N TYR A 66 -7.91 10.41 -20.46
CA TYR A 66 -9.06 11.33 -20.44
C TYR A 66 -9.15 12.12 -19.13
N HIS A 67 -8.29 11.86 -18.15
CA HIS A 67 -8.28 12.43 -16.79
C HIS A 67 -9.49 12.07 -15.91
N TYR A 68 -10.38 11.24 -16.42
CA TYR A 68 -11.54 10.68 -15.69
C TYR A 68 -12.11 9.46 -16.43
N ILE A 69 -12.90 8.67 -15.73
CA ILE A 69 -13.62 7.52 -16.28
C ILE A 69 -15.08 7.91 -16.47
N SER A 70 -15.48 8.23 -17.71
CA SER A 70 -16.87 8.53 -18.00
C SER A 70 -17.74 7.26 -18.03
N ALA A 71 -19.04 7.42 -17.77
CA ALA A 71 -20.00 6.33 -17.85
C ALA A 71 -20.02 5.66 -19.25
N ARG A 72 -19.77 6.40 -20.36
CA ARG A 72 -19.67 5.86 -21.72
C ARG A 72 -18.43 5.00 -21.93
N HIS A 73 -17.26 5.44 -21.43
CA HIS A 73 -16.02 4.67 -21.51
C HIS A 73 -16.08 3.41 -20.64
N LEU A 74 -16.64 3.51 -19.42
CA LEU A 74 -16.84 2.35 -18.55
C LEU A 74 -17.75 1.30 -19.21
N ARG A 75 -18.85 1.74 -19.88
CA ARG A 75 -19.72 0.82 -20.65
C ARG A 75 -18.98 0.16 -21.81
N ALA A 76 -18.16 0.90 -22.53
CA ALA A 76 -17.34 0.39 -23.62
C ALA A 76 -16.29 -0.62 -23.14
N LEU A 77 -15.61 -0.33 -22.02
CA LEU A 77 -14.67 -1.25 -21.39
C LEU A 77 -15.34 -2.56 -20.97
N CYS A 78 -16.55 -2.47 -20.38
CA CYS A 78 -17.34 -3.66 -20.02
C CYS A 78 -17.66 -4.53 -21.23
N GLU A 79 -17.93 -3.93 -22.39
CA GLU A 79 -18.18 -4.67 -23.64
C GLU A 79 -16.92 -5.42 -24.10
N GLU A 80 -15.77 -4.72 -24.15
CA GLU A 80 -14.50 -5.31 -24.59
C GLU A 80 -14.03 -6.44 -23.67
N MET A 81 -14.19 -6.27 -22.36
CA MET A 81 -13.77 -7.25 -21.36
C MET A 81 -14.84 -8.32 -21.06
N ARG A 82 -16.04 -8.19 -21.62
CA ARG A 82 -17.21 -9.05 -21.32
C ARG A 82 -17.55 -9.10 -19.83
N LEU A 83 -17.47 -7.95 -19.16
CA LEU A 83 -17.78 -7.79 -17.74
C LEU A 83 -19.17 -7.16 -17.55
N PRO A 84 -19.90 -7.53 -16.48
CA PRO A 84 -21.08 -6.79 -16.05
C PRO A 84 -20.71 -5.34 -15.68
N GLN A 85 -21.54 -4.36 -16.07
CA GLN A 85 -21.28 -2.94 -15.73
C GLN A 85 -21.18 -2.71 -14.21
N ALA A 86 -21.99 -3.40 -13.41
CA ALA A 86 -21.94 -3.30 -11.96
C ALA A 86 -20.58 -3.74 -11.40
N ALA A 87 -20.00 -4.84 -11.93
CA ALA A 87 -18.70 -5.32 -11.49
C ALA A 87 -17.57 -4.33 -11.81
N ALA A 88 -17.53 -3.78 -13.02
CA ALA A 88 -16.52 -2.78 -13.36
C ALA A 88 -16.73 -1.46 -12.60
N TYR A 89 -17.99 -1.04 -12.38
CA TYR A 89 -18.30 0.16 -11.63
C TYR A 89 -17.89 0.05 -10.15
N GLU A 90 -18.16 -1.09 -9.51
CA GLU A 90 -17.77 -1.29 -8.10
C GLU A 90 -16.26 -1.32 -7.91
N VAL A 91 -15.50 -1.80 -8.90
CA VAL A 91 -14.03 -1.75 -8.88
C VAL A 91 -13.55 -0.31 -9.11
N ALA A 92 -14.05 0.35 -10.16
CA ALA A 92 -13.64 1.72 -10.48
C ALA A 92 -13.91 2.72 -9.34
N THR A 93 -15.03 2.54 -8.59
CA THR A 93 -15.39 3.43 -7.47
C THR A 93 -14.78 3.04 -6.12
N PHE A 94 -14.13 1.89 -6.04
CA PHE A 94 -13.44 1.45 -4.83
C PHE A 94 -12.08 2.15 -4.66
N TYR A 95 -11.37 2.37 -5.74
CA TYR A 95 -10.02 2.93 -5.74
C TYR A 95 -10.04 4.45 -5.85
N ALA A 96 -9.36 5.12 -4.90
CA ALA A 96 -9.35 6.59 -4.79
C ALA A 96 -8.68 7.31 -5.97
N HIS A 97 -7.83 6.61 -6.73
CA HIS A 97 -7.17 7.17 -7.91
C HIS A 97 -8.16 7.50 -9.04
N PHE A 98 -9.25 6.75 -9.18
CA PHE A 98 -10.15 6.88 -10.31
C PHE A 98 -11.26 7.92 -10.09
N ASP A 99 -11.36 8.86 -11.00
CA ASP A 99 -12.43 9.85 -11.07
C ASP A 99 -13.58 9.32 -11.95
N VAL A 100 -14.54 8.65 -11.35
CA VAL A 100 -15.69 8.09 -12.07
C VAL A 100 -16.79 9.14 -12.20
N VAL A 101 -17.01 9.64 -13.42
CA VAL A 101 -18.00 10.68 -13.74
C VAL A 101 -19.27 10.05 -14.28
N LYS A 102 -20.39 10.26 -13.58
CA LYS A 102 -21.70 9.75 -13.97
C LYS A 102 -22.31 10.60 -15.08
N GLU A 103 -23.38 10.06 -15.68
CA GLU A 103 -24.13 10.78 -16.70
C GLU A 103 -24.77 12.07 -16.12
N GLY A 104 -24.51 13.20 -16.79
CA GLY A 104 -24.97 14.51 -16.34
C GLY A 104 -24.11 15.20 -15.28
N GLU A 105 -23.03 14.55 -14.80
CA GLU A 105 -22.01 15.20 -13.96
C GLU A 105 -20.95 15.84 -14.85
N GLU A 106 -20.41 16.98 -14.40
CA GLU A 106 -19.30 17.63 -15.07
C GLU A 106 -17.98 16.91 -14.75
N PRO A 107 -17.08 16.75 -15.74
CA PRO A 107 -15.76 16.18 -15.50
C PRO A 107 -14.91 17.10 -14.61
N PRO A 108 -13.91 16.56 -13.91
CA PRO A 108 -12.99 17.38 -13.13
C PRO A 108 -12.22 18.34 -14.04
N PRO A 109 -11.71 19.47 -13.48
CA PRO A 109 -10.83 20.38 -14.20
C PRO A 109 -9.60 19.66 -14.79
N PRO A 110 -8.98 20.23 -15.84
CA PRO A 110 -7.88 19.58 -16.56
C PRO A 110 -6.67 19.20 -15.70
N THR A 111 -6.40 19.97 -14.64
CA THR A 111 -5.26 19.72 -13.75
C THR A 111 -5.74 19.43 -12.33
N THR A 112 -5.24 18.35 -11.75
CA THR A 112 -5.44 18.05 -10.33
C THR A 112 -4.14 18.24 -9.59
N VAL A 113 -4.20 19.03 -8.50
CA VAL A 113 -3.14 19.14 -7.50
C VAL A 113 -3.56 18.36 -6.27
N ARG A 114 -2.76 17.38 -5.87
CA ARG A 114 -2.94 16.62 -4.64
C ARG A 114 -1.96 17.11 -3.59
N VAL A 115 -2.44 17.50 -2.43
CA VAL A 115 -1.62 17.94 -1.28
C VAL A 115 -1.62 16.83 -0.26
N CYS A 116 -0.44 16.31 0.06
CA CYS A 116 -0.31 15.29 1.11
C CYS A 116 -0.67 15.91 2.48
N ASP A 117 -1.65 15.33 3.17
CA ASP A 117 -2.09 15.77 4.51
C ASP A 117 -1.75 14.74 5.62
N SER A 118 -0.91 13.76 5.28
CA SER A 118 -0.43 12.75 6.22
C SER A 118 0.56 13.34 7.23
N ILE A 119 0.79 12.63 8.32
CA ILE A 119 1.39 13.13 9.56
C ILE A 119 2.64 13.98 9.39
N THR A 120 3.63 13.56 8.61
CA THR A 120 4.86 14.33 8.43
C THR A 120 4.59 15.64 7.66
N CYS A 121 3.77 15.61 6.61
CA CYS A 121 3.39 16.80 5.88
C CYS A 121 2.51 17.75 6.74
N ALA A 122 1.61 17.18 7.55
CA ALA A 122 0.75 17.96 8.45
C ALA A 122 1.56 18.79 9.44
N ILE A 123 2.54 18.20 10.14
CA ILE A 123 3.43 18.94 11.06
C ILE A 123 4.37 19.92 10.34
N LYS A 124 4.58 19.75 9.04
CA LYS A 124 5.37 20.65 8.17
C LYS A 124 4.53 21.72 7.45
N GLY A 125 3.26 21.90 7.82
CA GLY A 125 2.42 23.00 7.35
C GLY A 125 1.59 22.70 6.10
N ALA A 126 1.30 21.43 5.79
CA ALA A 126 0.49 21.04 4.64
C ALA A 126 -0.91 21.66 4.63
N GLU A 127 -1.52 21.90 5.81
CA GLU A 127 -2.83 22.54 5.90
C GLU A 127 -2.81 23.99 5.38
N ALA A 128 -1.82 24.79 5.80
CA ALA A 128 -1.66 26.14 5.33
C ALA A 128 -1.39 26.18 3.80
N LEU A 129 -0.57 25.23 3.31
CA LEU A 129 -0.31 25.07 1.89
C LEU A 129 -1.59 24.75 1.11
N TYR A 130 -2.40 23.79 1.60
CA TYR A 130 -3.68 23.41 0.98
C TYR A 130 -4.63 24.61 0.87
N GLN A 131 -4.80 25.39 1.94
CA GLN A 131 -5.67 26.55 1.95
C GLN A 131 -5.17 27.65 1.01
N ALA A 132 -3.86 27.91 0.97
CA ALA A 132 -3.25 28.89 0.06
C ALA A 132 -3.45 28.49 -1.41
N LEU A 133 -3.24 27.21 -1.74
CA LEU A 133 -3.46 26.70 -3.10
C LEU A 133 -4.94 26.75 -3.49
N LYS A 134 -5.84 26.30 -2.61
CA LYS A 134 -7.28 26.31 -2.88
C LYS A 134 -7.85 27.69 -3.15
N SER A 135 -7.32 28.72 -2.48
CA SER A 135 -7.72 30.11 -2.68
C SER A 135 -6.98 30.81 -3.81
N GLY A 136 -5.82 30.30 -4.24
CA GLY A 136 -4.90 30.94 -5.18
C GLY A 136 -4.97 30.44 -6.63
N VAL A 137 -5.81 29.43 -6.94
CA VAL A 137 -5.96 28.86 -8.29
C VAL A 137 -7.36 29.12 -8.87
N ASP A 138 -7.47 29.12 -10.20
CA ASP A 138 -8.77 29.13 -10.88
C ASP A 138 -9.41 27.75 -10.78
N PRO A 139 -10.56 27.59 -10.09
CA PRO A 139 -11.20 26.29 -9.89
C PRO A 139 -11.75 25.67 -11.18
N ALA A 140 -11.89 26.45 -12.26
CA ALA A 140 -12.27 25.93 -13.57
C ALA A 140 -11.09 25.24 -14.29
N GLN A 141 -9.85 25.51 -13.89
CA GLN A 141 -8.65 24.98 -14.51
C GLN A 141 -7.91 24.00 -13.60
N VAL A 142 -7.97 24.19 -12.29
CA VAL A 142 -7.19 23.44 -11.31
C VAL A 142 -8.05 23.00 -10.13
N ARG A 143 -8.10 21.72 -9.90
CA ARG A 143 -8.71 21.12 -8.72
C ARG A 143 -7.63 20.84 -7.66
N VAL A 144 -7.84 21.29 -6.42
CA VAL A 144 -6.94 21.02 -5.29
C VAL A 144 -7.61 20.03 -4.35
N LEU A 145 -6.96 18.89 -4.12
CA LEU A 145 -7.44 17.81 -3.25
C LEU A 145 -6.43 17.52 -2.14
N ARG A 146 -6.93 16.98 -1.03
CA ARG A 146 -6.08 16.31 -0.03
C ARG A 146 -5.77 14.90 -0.52
N ALA A 147 -4.61 14.39 -0.16
CA ALA A 147 -4.19 13.06 -0.52
C ALA A 147 -3.44 12.39 0.64
N PRO A 148 -3.47 11.06 0.73
CA PRO A 148 -2.71 10.32 1.72
C PRO A 148 -1.19 10.43 1.48
N CYS A 149 -0.42 9.74 2.30
CA CYS A 149 1.05 9.76 2.21
C CYS A 149 1.54 9.30 0.84
N MET A 150 2.32 10.16 0.19
CA MET A 150 2.95 9.90 -1.12
C MET A 150 4.34 9.25 -0.98
N GLY A 151 4.71 8.77 0.23
CA GLY A 151 6.01 8.15 0.47
C GLY A 151 7.22 9.07 0.25
N ARG A 152 7.04 10.38 0.43
CA ARG A 152 8.10 11.41 0.28
C ARG A 152 8.22 12.26 1.54
N CYS A 153 8.15 11.60 2.71
CA CYS A 153 8.20 12.27 4.01
C CYS A 153 9.56 12.91 4.29
N ASP A 154 10.61 12.48 3.60
CA ASP A 154 11.94 13.08 3.60
C ASP A 154 11.99 14.49 2.99
N THR A 155 11.02 14.83 2.17
CA THR A 155 10.94 16.13 1.48
C THR A 155 9.64 16.90 1.77
N ALA A 156 9.02 16.59 2.92
CA ALA A 156 7.76 17.22 3.35
C ALA A 156 7.87 18.76 3.52
N PRO A 157 6.79 19.54 3.24
CA PRO A 157 5.50 19.10 2.70
C PRO A 157 5.57 18.82 1.20
N VAL A 158 4.71 17.91 0.71
CA VAL A 158 4.73 17.44 -0.69
C VAL A 158 3.37 17.63 -1.36
N CYS A 159 3.41 18.04 -2.62
CA CYS A 159 2.26 18.02 -3.53
C CYS A 159 2.56 17.15 -4.76
N GLU A 160 1.51 16.70 -5.42
CA GLU A 160 1.57 16.07 -6.73
C GLU A 160 0.73 16.90 -7.73
N VAL A 161 1.30 17.19 -8.91
CA VAL A 161 0.63 17.85 -10.03
C VAL A 161 0.65 16.90 -11.23
N GLY A 162 -0.48 16.27 -11.51
CA GLY A 162 -0.48 15.12 -12.43
C GLY A 162 0.30 13.95 -11.83
N HIS A 163 1.45 13.60 -12.42
CA HIS A 163 2.41 12.61 -11.89
C HIS A 163 3.74 13.24 -11.44
N LEU A 164 3.81 14.57 -11.42
CA LEU A 164 4.99 15.30 -10.96
C LEU A 164 4.89 15.59 -9.46
N HIS A 165 5.81 15.06 -8.67
CA HIS A 165 5.95 15.46 -7.27
C HIS A 165 6.66 16.81 -7.14
N VAL A 166 6.15 17.65 -6.26
CA VAL A 166 6.75 18.91 -5.86
C VAL A 166 7.20 18.78 -4.41
N ASP A 167 8.50 18.56 -4.24
CA ASP A 167 9.15 18.40 -2.95
C ASP A 167 9.32 19.77 -2.26
N HIS A 168 9.30 19.78 -0.91
CA HIS A 168 9.36 21.03 -0.11
C HIS A 168 8.38 22.08 -0.64
N ALA A 169 7.13 21.64 -0.90
CA ALA A 169 6.15 22.37 -1.66
C ALA A 169 5.80 23.71 -1.00
N THR A 170 5.82 24.78 -1.80
CA THR A 170 5.29 26.09 -1.48
C THR A 170 4.21 26.47 -2.47
N PRO A 171 3.32 27.43 -2.17
CA PRO A 171 2.33 27.90 -3.14
C PRO A 171 2.95 28.30 -4.48
N GLU A 172 4.14 28.94 -4.46
CA GLU A 172 4.86 29.40 -5.64
C GLU A 172 5.41 28.25 -6.46
N SER A 173 6.04 27.24 -5.81
CA SER A 173 6.60 26.07 -6.50
C SER A 173 5.51 25.22 -7.15
N VAL A 174 4.39 25.02 -6.47
CA VAL A 174 3.24 24.27 -7.01
C VAL A 174 2.60 25.03 -8.17
N LYS A 175 2.40 26.36 -8.05
CA LYS A 175 1.89 27.20 -9.14
C LYS A 175 2.79 27.11 -10.38
N LYS A 176 4.10 27.18 -10.21
CA LYS A 176 5.08 27.01 -11.29
C LYS A 176 4.96 25.62 -11.94
N ALA A 177 4.78 24.56 -11.16
CA ALA A 177 4.57 23.21 -11.68
C ALA A 177 3.29 23.13 -12.54
N VAL A 178 2.16 23.68 -12.06
CA VAL A 178 0.90 23.77 -12.81
C VAL A 178 1.10 24.53 -14.14
N GLU A 179 1.75 25.69 -14.11
CA GLU A 179 1.98 26.53 -15.29
C GLU A 179 2.93 25.89 -16.32
N SER A 180 3.85 25.05 -15.87
CA SER A 180 4.84 24.37 -16.74
C SER A 180 4.21 23.38 -17.71
N ARG A 181 3.02 22.86 -17.40
CA ARG A 181 2.34 21.76 -18.10
C ARG A 181 3.18 20.49 -18.27
N LYS A 182 4.27 20.36 -17.50
CA LYS A 182 5.10 19.16 -17.42
C LYS A 182 4.66 18.39 -16.17
N HIS A 183 3.82 17.42 -16.37
CA HIS A 183 3.20 16.66 -15.27
C HIS A 183 3.72 15.22 -15.20
N GLU A 184 4.76 14.90 -15.96
CA GLU A 184 5.44 13.61 -15.93
C GLU A 184 6.44 13.54 -14.77
N PRO A 185 6.69 12.36 -14.21
CA PRO A 185 7.63 12.19 -13.11
C PRO A 185 9.07 12.48 -13.56
N GLU A 186 9.87 13.05 -12.67
CA GLU A 186 11.31 13.12 -12.85
C GLU A 186 11.93 11.77 -12.47
N ILE A 187 12.63 11.14 -13.43
CA ILE A 187 13.27 9.84 -13.22
C ILE A 187 14.66 10.07 -12.63
N PRO A 188 14.92 9.65 -11.37
CA PRO A 188 16.23 9.78 -10.77
C PRO A 188 17.25 8.87 -11.46
N ARG A 189 18.57 9.18 -11.30
CA ARG A 189 19.59 8.24 -11.74
C ARG A 189 19.58 7.00 -10.84
N TYR A 190 19.53 5.84 -11.47
CA TYR A 190 19.56 4.54 -10.82
C TYR A 190 20.58 3.60 -11.46
N GLU A 191 20.92 2.49 -10.83
CA GLU A 191 21.78 1.45 -11.35
C GLU A 191 21.03 0.61 -12.39
N THR A 192 21.46 0.70 -13.65
CA THR A 192 20.88 -0.04 -14.78
C THR A 192 21.31 -1.51 -14.76
N LEU A 193 20.62 -2.37 -15.56
CA LEU A 193 21.01 -3.78 -15.74
C LEU A 193 22.49 -3.94 -16.08
N LYS A 194 22.99 -3.14 -17.01
CA LYS A 194 24.40 -3.20 -17.45
C LYS A 194 25.38 -2.87 -16.33
N GLU A 195 25.06 -1.85 -15.53
CA GLU A 195 25.90 -1.46 -14.38
C GLU A 195 25.86 -2.53 -13.28
N TYR A 196 24.70 -3.12 -13.02
CA TYR A 196 24.54 -4.20 -12.05
C TYR A 196 25.32 -5.45 -12.46
N GLN A 197 25.22 -5.88 -13.73
CA GLN A 197 26.01 -7.00 -14.26
C GLN A 197 27.52 -6.75 -14.21
N ALA A 198 27.98 -5.52 -14.45
CA ALA A 198 29.39 -5.18 -14.42
C ALA A 198 30.06 -5.41 -13.05
N ARG A 199 29.28 -5.51 -11.97
CA ARG A 199 29.75 -5.83 -10.62
C ARG A 199 29.39 -7.24 -10.14
N GLY A 200 29.02 -8.15 -11.07
CA GLY A 200 28.69 -9.54 -10.75
C GLY A 200 27.21 -9.81 -10.49
N GLY A 201 26.33 -8.87 -10.84
CA GLY A 201 24.89 -9.06 -10.70
C GLY A 201 24.36 -10.24 -11.51
N TYR A 202 23.41 -10.97 -10.95
CA TYR A 202 22.80 -12.21 -11.44
C TYR A 202 23.69 -13.47 -11.45
N GLU A 203 24.96 -13.37 -11.04
CA GLU A 203 25.83 -14.56 -10.91
C GLU A 203 25.30 -15.54 -9.86
N LEU A 204 24.74 -15.04 -8.76
CA LEU A 204 24.12 -15.90 -7.73
C LEU A 204 22.89 -16.63 -8.25
N LEU A 205 22.04 -15.95 -9.01
CA LEU A 205 20.90 -16.57 -9.66
C LEU A 205 21.35 -17.69 -10.61
N GLU A 206 22.39 -17.47 -11.40
CA GLU A 206 22.93 -18.48 -12.31
C GLU A 206 23.52 -19.69 -11.55
N ARG A 207 24.18 -19.47 -10.43
CA ARG A 207 24.66 -20.54 -9.54
C ARG A 207 23.50 -21.39 -8.97
N CYS A 208 22.40 -20.73 -8.61
CA CYS A 208 21.16 -21.41 -8.19
C CYS A 208 20.61 -22.28 -9.34
N ARG A 209 20.49 -21.73 -10.53
CA ARG A 209 19.97 -22.43 -11.71
C ARG A 209 20.84 -23.62 -12.15
N LYS A 210 22.15 -23.51 -12.01
CA LYS A 210 23.12 -24.59 -12.28
C LYS A 210 23.17 -25.66 -11.20
N GLY A 211 22.45 -25.47 -10.07
CA GLY A 211 22.46 -26.41 -8.94
C GLY A 211 23.73 -26.36 -8.08
N GLU A 212 24.55 -25.32 -8.23
CA GLU A 212 25.72 -25.09 -7.36
C GLU A 212 25.29 -24.71 -5.92
N LEU A 213 24.13 -24.06 -5.80
CA LEU A 213 23.43 -23.82 -4.53
C LEU A 213 22.15 -24.64 -4.52
N SER A 214 21.96 -25.48 -3.51
CA SER A 214 20.71 -26.22 -3.33
C SER A 214 19.63 -25.32 -2.73
N ILE A 215 18.37 -25.67 -2.99
CA ILE A 215 17.20 -24.96 -2.44
C ILE A 215 17.26 -24.95 -0.90
N ASP A 216 17.57 -26.10 -0.30
CA ASP A 216 17.67 -26.20 1.16
C ASP A 216 18.81 -25.33 1.71
N ALA A 217 19.95 -25.23 1.01
CA ALA A 217 21.04 -24.35 1.40
C ALA A 217 20.57 -22.88 1.40
N VAL A 218 19.83 -22.43 0.37
CA VAL A 218 19.30 -21.06 0.29
C VAL A 218 18.28 -20.79 1.41
N ILE A 219 17.37 -21.72 1.68
CA ILE A 219 16.39 -21.60 2.78
C ILE A 219 17.08 -21.53 4.14
N ASN A 220 18.08 -22.38 4.37
CA ASN A 220 18.83 -22.40 5.61
C ASN A 220 19.61 -21.10 5.81
N GLU A 221 20.26 -20.59 4.75
CA GLU A 221 20.99 -19.32 4.80
C GLU A 221 20.08 -18.15 5.21
N MET A 222 18.87 -18.06 4.65
CA MET A 222 17.88 -17.04 5.06
C MET A 222 17.42 -17.22 6.50
N SER A 223 17.30 -18.46 6.97
CA SER A 223 16.87 -18.78 8.33
C SER A 223 17.95 -18.46 9.35
N ASP A 224 19.20 -18.82 9.08
CA ASP A 224 20.37 -18.60 9.94
C ASP A 224 20.71 -17.10 10.04
N ALA A 225 20.57 -16.38 8.92
CA ALA A 225 20.66 -14.92 8.89
C ALA A 225 19.63 -14.24 9.79
N GLY A 226 18.53 -14.93 10.10
CA GLY A 226 17.42 -14.35 10.83
C GLY A 226 16.64 -13.30 10.03
N LEU A 227 16.70 -13.36 8.68
CA LEU A 227 15.96 -12.46 7.82
C LEU A 227 14.45 -12.63 8.02
N ARG A 228 13.78 -11.54 8.36
CA ARG A 228 12.33 -11.47 8.53
C ARG A 228 11.67 -10.68 7.42
N GLY A 229 10.36 -10.83 7.27
CA GLY A 229 9.56 -9.99 6.38
C GLY A 229 9.58 -8.54 6.84
N LEU A 230 10.22 -7.66 6.06
CA LEU A 230 10.46 -6.25 6.41
C LEU A 230 9.32 -5.31 5.98
N GLY A 231 8.19 -5.87 5.56
CA GLY A 231 6.96 -5.11 5.25
C GLY A 231 6.04 -4.86 6.47
N GLY A 232 6.49 -5.20 7.69
CA GLY A 232 5.76 -4.91 8.94
C GLY A 232 5.46 -6.12 9.81
N ALA A 233 5.08 -7.27 9.27
CA ALA A 233 4.65 -8.45 10.04
C ALA A 233 5.79 -9.27 10.66
N GLY A 234 7.02 -9.14 10.18
CA GLY A 234 8.18 -9.79 10.75
C GLY A 234 8.22 -11.32 10.69
N PHE A 235 7.48 -11.95 9.78
CA PHE A 235 7.49 -13.41 9.65
C PHE A 235 8.85 -13.92 9.11
N PRO A 236 9.45 -15.01 9.65
CA PRO A 236 10.76 -15.51 9.19
C PRO A 236 10.74 -15.91 7.71
N THR A 237 11.65 -15.31 6.91
CA THR A 237 11.66 -15.44 5.45
C THR A 237 11.92 -16.86 4.98
N GLY A 238 12.94 -17.54 5.50
CA GLY A 238 13.24 -18.93 5.13
C GLY A 238 12.09 -19.88 5.43
N ARG A 239 11.44 -19.72 6.60
CA ARG A 239 10.23 -20.51 6.96
C ARG A 239 9.07 -20.24 6.02
N LYS A 240 8.85 -18.97 5.60
CA LYS A 240 7.79 -18.63 4.63
C LYS A 240 8.01 -19.35 3.31
N TRP A 241 9.23 -19.35 2.78
CA TRP A 241 9.58 -20.01 1.53
C TRP A 241 9.38 -21.54 1.63
N GLN A 242 9.80 -22.14 2.73
CA GLN A 242 9.60 -23.56 2.99
C GLN A 242 8.12 -23.95 3.05
N VAL A 243 7.29 -23.15 3.74
CA VAL A 243 5.84 -23.38 3.85
C VAL A 243 5.17 -23.33 2.48
N VAL A 244 5.44 -22.28 1.67
CA VAL A 244 4.85 -22.18 0.32
C VAL A 244 5.29 -23.34 -0.55
N ARG A 245 6.58 -23.73 -0.48
CA ARG A 245 7.10 -24.86 -1.24
C ARG A 245 6.47 -26.20 -0.87
N SER A 246 5.97 -26.37 0.34
CA SER A 246 5.31 -27.61 0.78
C SER A 246 3.93 -27.84 0.13
N TYR A 247 3.31 -26.81 -0.42
CA TYR A 247 2.05 -26.92 -1.15
C TYR A 247 2.29 -27.34 -2.62
N PRO A 248 1.30 -27.96 -3.30
CA PRO A 248 1.49 -28.43 -4.67
C PRO A 248 1.72 -27.31 -5.67
N ALA A 249 2.53 -27.59 -6.71
CA ALA A 249 2.68 -26.73 -7.89
C ALA A 249 1.40 -26.79 -8.77
N PRO A 250 1.17 -25.79 -9.62
CA PRO A 250 2.00 -24.60 -9.86
C PRO A 250 1.81 -23.53 -8.80
N ARG A 251 2.89 -22.89 -8.39
CA ARG A 251 2.91 -21.82 -7.39
C ARG A 251 3.15 -20.46 -8.04
N LEU A 252 2.73 -19.40 -7.37
CA LEU A 252 2.95 -18.02 -7.80
C LEU A 252 3.72 -17.24 -6.73
N MET A 253 4.27 -16.11 -7.15
CA MET A 253 4.91 -15.17 -6.24
C MET A 253 4.36 -13.77 -6.46
N THR A 254 4.18 -13.02 -5.36
CA THR A 254 3.90 -11.59 -5.39
C THR A 254 5.01 -10.83 -4.68
N ILE A 255 5.36 -9.67 -5.24
CA ILE A 255 6.24 -8.68 -4.59
C ILE A 255 5.34 -7.53 -4.17
N ASN A 256 5.33 -7.26 -2.87
CA ASN A 256 4.54 -6.18 -2.30
C ASN A 256 5.38 -4.90 -2.28
N GLY A 257 5.09 -4.00 -3.23
CA GLY A 257 5.60 -2.64 -3.32
C GLY A 257 4.54 -1.58 -2.98
N ASP A 258 3.43 -1.98 -2.33
CA ASP A 258 2.40 -1.05 -1.87
C ASP A 258 2.78 -0.42 -0.51
N GLU A 259 3.77 0.45 -0.54
CA GLU A 259 4.35 1.13 0.62
C GLU A 259 3.49 2.34 1.03
N GLY A 260 2.25 2.08 1.46
CA GLY A 260 1.25 3.11 1.77
C GLY A 260 1.24 3.61 3.22
N GLU A 261 2.01 3.01 4.13
CA GLU A 261 2.05 3.36 5.55
C GLU A 261 2.61 4.78 5.75
N PRO A 262 1.89 5.71 6.44
CA PRO A 262 2.39 7.06 6.70
C PRO A 262 3.75 7.07 7.40
N GLY A 263 4.70 7.78 6.81
CA GLY A 263 6.08 7.86 7.29
C GLY A 263 7.03 6.87 6.63
N THR A 264 6.55 5.90 5.83
CA THR A 264 7.38 4.85 5.20
C THR A 264 7.74 5.22 3.76
N PHE A 265 9.04 5.09 3.41
CA PHE A 265 9.57 5.34 2.05
C PHE A 265 10.89 4.59 1.77
N LYS A 266 11.16 3.53 2.50
CA LYS A 266 12.38 2.73 2.36
C LYS A 266 12.40 1.85 1.11
N ASP A 267 11.25 1.35 0.66
CA ASP A 267 11.15 0.54 -0.53
C ASP A 267 11.38 1.40 -1.79
N ARG A 268 10.80 2.62 -1.82
CA ARG A 268 11.08 3.63 -2.84
C ARG A 268 12.58 3.93 -2.92
N PHE A 269 13.25 4.09 -1.77
CA PHE A 269 14.69 4.37 -1.72
C PHE A 269 15.51 3.34 -2.48
N TYR A 270 15.21 2.05 -2.34
CA TYR A 270 15.91 0.97 -3.03
C TYR A 270 15.56 0.92 -4.51
N LEU A 271 14.29 1.05 -4.84
CA LEU A 271 13.81 0.93 -6.22
C LEU A 271 14.25 2.10 -7.11
N GLU A 272 14.39 3.29 -6.53
CA GLU A 272 14.94 4.47 -7.23
C GLU A 272 16.48 4.45 -7.39
N ARG A 273 17.19 3.47 -6.79
CA ARG A 273 18.67 3.40 -6.81
C ARG A 273 19.22 2.10 -7.36
N ASN A 274 18.75 0.97 -6.86
CA ASN A 274 19.28 -0.37 -7.13
C ASN A 274 18.17 -1.40 -7.38
N PRO A 275 17.31 -1.22 -8.41
CA PRO A 275 16.17 -2.12 -8.63
C PRO A 275 16.61 -3.55 -8.92
N HIS A 276 17.77 -3.75 -9.54
CA HIS A 276 18.27 -5.07 -9.93
C HIS A 276 18.67 -5.96 -8.75
N GLN A 277 19.12 -5.39 -7.64
CA GLN A 277 19.40 -6.18 -6.44
C GLN A 277 18.11 -6.78 -5.87
N MET A 278 17.01 -6.04 -5.89
CA MET A 278 15.68 -6.56 -5.55
C MET A 278 15.21 -7.61 -6.57
N PHE A 279 15.40 -7.37 -7.88
CA PHE A 279 15.02 -8.32 -8.92
C PHE A 279 15.78 -9.64 -8.81
N GLU A 280 17.10 -9.62 -8.58
CA GLU A 280 17.88 -10.84 -8.37
C GLU A 280 17.38 -11.61 -7.14
N GLY A 281 17.14 -10.93 -6.02
CA GLY A 281 16.56 -11.53 -4.82
C GLY A 281 15.18 -12.12 -5.06
N ALA A 282 14.34 -11.45 -5.85
CA ALA A 282 13.02 -11.94 -6.23
C ALA A 282 13.10 -13.20 -7.11
N LEU A 283 14.01 -13.22 -8.08
CA LEU A 283 14.22 -14.38 -8.96
C LEU A 283 14.77 -15.58 -8.20
N ILE A 284 15.68 -15.36 -7.23
CA ILE A 284 16.17 -16.41 -6.33
C ILE A 284 15.04 -16.94 -5.44
N ALA A 285 14.21 -16.06 -4.87
CA ALA A 285 13.05 -16.45 -4.07
C ALA A 285 12.02 -17.25 -4.89
N ALA A 286 11.75 -16.82 -6.12
CA ALA A 286 10.85 -17.51 -7.05
C ALA A 286 11.40 -18.89 -7.45
N TRP A 287 12.71 -19.00 -7.73
CA TRP A 287 13.38 -20.26 -7.98
C TRP A 287 13.30 -21.19 -6.76
N THR A 288 13.57 -20.67 -5.56
CA THR A 288 13.51 -21.42 -4.30
C THR A 288 12.11 -21.96 -4.04
N ALA A 289 11.07 -21.14 -4.24
CA ALA A 289 9.67 -21.54 -4.05
C ALA A 289 9.10 -22.34 -5.23
N ASP A 290 9.82 -22.49 -6.33
CA ASP A 290 9.35 -23.06 -7.60
C ASP A 290 8.09 -22.33 -8.10
N ALA A 291 8.16 -21.02 -8.15
CA ALA A 291 7.08 -20.15 -8.60
C ALA A 291 7.14 -19.92 -10.12
N GLU A 292 6.01 -20.20 -10.79
CA GLU A 292 5.88 -20.05 -12.25
C GLU A 292 6.01 -18.61 -12.72
N ARG A 293 5.37 -17.67 -12.00
CA ARG A 293 5.34 -16.22 -12.31
C ARG A 293 5.48 -15.39 -11.07
N ILE A 294 5.93 -14.14 -11.28
CA ILE A 294 6.07 -13.10 -10.27
C ILE A 294 5.13 -11.95 -10.65
N TYR A 295 4.30 -11.51 -9.74
CA TYR A 295 3.48 -10.31 -9.87
C TYR A 295 4.03 -9.23 -8.95
N LEU A 296 4.61 -8.19 -9.54
CA LEU A 296 5.15 -7.05 -8.81
C LEU A 296 4.07 -5.98 -8.69
N TYR A 297 3.45 -5.87 -7.51
CA TYR A 297 2.44 -4.88 -7.23
C TYR A 297 3.09 -3.61 -6.68
N MET A 298 2.92 -2.50 -7.40
CA MET A 298 3.51 -1.21 -7.06
C MET A 298 2.42 -0.15 -6.93
N ARG A 299 2.48 0.64 -5.85
CA ARG A 299 1.54 1.75 -5.64
C ARG A 299 1.66 2.81 -6.74
N ASP A 300 0.52 3.43 -7.06
CA ASP A 300 0.41 4.46 -8.10
C ASP A 300 1.20 5.73 -7.78
N GLU A 301 1.30 6.07 -6.50
CA GLU A 301 1.97 7.27 -6.00
C GLU A 301 3.49 7.24 -6.17
N TYR A 302 4.04 6.19 -6.80
CA TYR A 302 5.46 6.09 -7.17
C TYR A 302 5.66 6.03 -8.69
N PRO A 303 5.23 7.08 -9.45
CA PRO A 303 5.26 7.04 -10.92
C PRO A 303 6.67 6.91 -11.49
N ALA A 304 7.70 7.49 -10.86
CA ALA A 304 9.09 7.31 -11.27
C ALA A 304 9.56 5.85 -11.10
N VAL A 305 9.19 5.21 -9.99
CA VAL A 305 9.50 3.79 -9.73
C VAL A 305 8.79 2.88 -10.73
N LEU A 306 7.52 3.13 -11.02
CA LEU A 306 6.76 2.38 -12.05
C LEU A 306 7.47 2.44 -13.41
N HIS A 307 7.98 3.63 -13.79
CA HIS A 307 8.75 3.79 -15.02
C HIS A 307 10.05 2.98 -15.00
N ILE A 308 10.83 3.08 -13.92
CA ILE A 308 12.10 2.34 -13.75
C ILE A 308 11.83 0.82 -13.84
N LEU A 309 10.86 0.32 -13.10
CA LEU A 309 10.54 -1.11 -13.06
C LEU A 309 10.08 -1.63 -14.42
N ALA A 310 9.22 -0.91 -15.13
CA ALA A 310 8.78 -1.29 -16.47
C ALA A 310 9.95 -1.36 -17.45
N HIS A 311 10.84 -0.36 -17.41
CA HIS A 311 12.04 -0.30 -18.25
C HIS A 311 13.00 -1.45 -17.96
N GLU A 312 13.30 -1.72 -16.70
CA GLU A 312 14.28 -2.75 -16.32
C GLU A 312 13.72 -4.18 -16.44
N ILE A 313 12.40 -4.40 -16.30
CA ILE A 313 11.79 -5.69 -16.64
C ILE A 313 11.99 -6.00 -18.13
N ALA A 314 11.72 -5.03 -19.00
CA ALA A 314 11.95 -5.20 -20.43
C ALA A 314 13.44 -5.46 -20.77
N ALA A 315 14.37 -4.78 -20.05
CA ALA A 315 15.80 -5.03 -20.21
C ALA A 315 16.22 -6.45 -19.76
N LEU A 316 15.59 -6.99 -18.71
CA LEU A 316 15.81 -8.37 -18.25
C LEU A 316 15.33 -9.40 -19.28
N GLU A 317 14.19 -9.15 -19.92
CA GLU A 317 13.64 -9.99 -21.01
C GLU A 317 14.52 -9.93 -22.25
N GLU A 318 14.93 -8.72 -22.67
CA GLU A 318 15.84 -8.53 -23.82
C GLU A 318 17.19 -9.21 -23.62
N ALA A 319 17.73 -9.15 -22.40
CA ALA A 319 18.98 -9.83 -22.01
C ALA A 319 18.82 -11.34 -21.80
N LEU A 320 17.61 -11.89 -21.95
CA LEU A 320 17.27 -13.30 -21.71
C LEU A 320 17.62 -13.81 -20.29
N ILE A 321 17.67 -12.90 -19.32
CA ILE A 321 17.81 -13.26 -17.89
C ILE A 321 16.50 -13.87 -17.39
N ILE A 322 15.38 -13.39 -17.91
CA ILE A 322 14.05 -13.95 -17.68
C ILE A 322 13.33 -14.22 -19.01
N GLU A 323 12.37 -15.14 -18.96
CA GLU A 323 11.42 -15.34 -20.06
C GLU A 323 10.40 -14.21 -20.10
N GLU A 324 9.87 -13.89 -21.29
CA GLU A 324 8.81 -12.90 -21.47
C GLU A 324 7.61 -13.21 -20.54
N GLY A 325 7.18 -12.22 -19.79
CA GLY A 325 6.08 -12.35 -18.82
C GLY A 325 6.41 -13.15 -17.56
N LYS A 326 7.68 -13.42 -17.25
CA LYS A 326 8.09 -14.00 -15.97
C LYS A 326 7.78 -13.06 -14.81
N ILE A 327 7.98 -11.77 -15.00
CA ILE A 327 7.61 -10.71 -14.04
C ILE A 327 6.53 -9.85 -14.68
N GLU A 328 5.37 -9.78 -14.04
CA GLU A 328 4.24 -8.95 -14.47
C GLU A 328 4.09 -7.78 -13.50
N LEU A 329 4.37 -6.55 -13.97
CA LEU A 329 4.19 -5.34 -13.18
C LEU A 329 2.70 -4.99 -13.09
N ARG A 330 2.20 -4.76 -11.87
CA ARG A 330 0.83 -4.38 -11.56
C ARG A 330 0.81 -3.03 -10.86
N ARG A 331 0.08 -2.08 -11.44
CA ARG A 331 -0.08 -0.73 -10.90
C ARG A 331 -1.27 -0.70 -9.95
N GLY A 332 -1.04 -0.36 -8.67
CA GLY A 332 -2.08 -0.07 -7.70
C GLY A 332 -2.89 1.17 -8.09
N ALA A 333 -3.95 1.48 -7.36
CA ALA A 333 -4.84 2.58 -7.70
C ALA A 333 -5.26 3.43 -6.48
N GLY A 334 -4.31 3.71 -5.57
CA GLY A 334 -4.54 4.58 -4.42
C GLY A 334 -5.44 3.94 -3.36
N ALA A 335 -5.04 2.79 -2.80
CA ALA A 335 -5.73 2.15 -1.69
C ALA A 335 -4.71 1.46 -0.77
N TYR A 336 -4.42 2.07 0.39
CA TYR A 336 -3.51 1.53 1.41
C TYR A 336 -3.81 0.08 1.79
N ILE A 337 -5.09 -0.30 1.81
CA ILE A 337 -5.50 -1.68 2.14
C ILE A 337 -4.87 -2.72 1.22
N CYS A 338 -4.48 -2.37 -0.01
CA CYS A 338 -3.83 -3.29 -0.94
C CYS A 338 -2.40 -3.66 -0.53
N GLY A 339 -1.82 -3.00 0.47
CA GLY A 339 -0.62 -3.46 1.17
C GLY A 339 -0.85 -4.71 2.04
N GLU A 340 -2.09 -5.01 2.41
CA GLU A 340 -2.45 -6.29 3.04
C GLU A 340 -2.42 -7.40 1.99
N GLU A 341 -1.71 -8.50 2.28
CA GLU A 341 -1.35 -9.53 1.28
C GLU A 341 -2.54 -10.14 0.53
N SER A 342 -3.68 -10.34 1.18
CA SER A 342 -4.86 -10.92 0.54
C SER A 342 -5.68 -9.88 -0.24
N ALA A 343 -5.71 -8.63 0.22
CA ALA A 343 -6.30 -7.52 -0.50
C ALA A 343 -5.51 -7.17 -1.77
N MET A 344 -4.18 -7.22 -1.71
CA MET A 344 -3.31 -7.09 -2.88
C MET A 344 -3.63 -8.16 -3.94
N ILE A 345 -3.81 -9.40 -3.52
CA ILE A 345 -4.19 -10.50 -4.41
C ILE A 345 -5.54 -10.24 -5.08
N GLU A 346 -6.55 -9.80 -4.33
CA GLU A 346 -7.85 -9.42 -4.91
C GLU A 346 -7.70 -8.29 -5.94
N SER A 347 -6.84 -7.30 -5.67
CA SER A 347 -6.52 -6.21 -6.60
C SER A 347 -5.84 -6.72 -7.87
N ILE A 348 -4.81 -7.59 -7.75
CA ILE A 348 -4.15 -8.22 -8.91
C ILE A 348 -5.15 -9.05 -9.74
N GLU A 349 -6.16 -9.63 -9.11
CA GLU A 349 -7.25 -10.35 -9.79
C GLU A 349 -8.30 -9.42 -10.45
N GLY A 350 -8.08 -8.10 -10.45
CA GLY A 350 -8.97 -7.11 -11.07
C GLY A 350 -10.24 -6.83 -10.27
N LYS A 351 -10.20 -7.01 -8.96
CA LYS A 351 -11.33 -6.85 -8.03
C LYS A 351 -11.08 -5.71 -7.05
N ARG A 352 -12.09 -5.42 -6.21
CA ARG A 352 -11.89 -4.56 -5.03
C ARG A 352 -10.89 -5.20 -4.09
N GLY A 353 -9.96 -4.44 -3.54
CA GLY A 353 -8.94 -4.88 -2.59
C GLY A 353 -9.52 -5.23 -1.22
N TYR A 354 -10.37 -6.23 -1.15
CA TYR A 354 -10.95 -6.71 0.10
C TYR A 354 -10.10 -7.80 0.73
N PRO A 355 -9.64 -7.62 1.99
CA PRO A 355 -8.97 -8.69 2.72
C PRO A 355 -9.82 -9.96 2.80
N ARG A 356 -9.18 -11.11 2.63
CA ARG A 356 -9.80 -12.43 2.75
C ARG A 356 -9.84 -12.87 4.21
N ASN A 357 -10.87 -13.65 4.56
CA ASN A 357 -10.87 -14.36 5.84
C ASN A 357 -9.79 -15.45 5.86
N ARG A 358 -9.16 -15.64 7.00
CA ARG A 358 -8.11 -16.65 7.22
C ARG A 358 -8.58 -17.65 8.30
N PRO A 359 -8.35 -18.97 8.18
CA PRO A 359 -7.84 -19.70 7.03
C PRO A 359 -8.82 -19.77 5.84
N PRO A 360 -8.37 -20.10 4.60
CA PRO A 360 -6.99 -20.47 4.23
C PRO A 360 -6.04 -19.26 4.11
N TYR A 361 -4.76 -19.50 4.32
CA TYR A 361 -3.71 -18.50 4.08
C TYR A 361 -3.33 -18.48 2.60
N ILE A 362 -2.76 -17.37 2.12
CA ILE A 362 -2.35 -17.23 0.71
C ILE A 362 -1.25 -18.22 0.30
N ALA A 363 -0.48 -18.73 1.26
CA ALA A 363 0.49 -19.80 1.04
C ALA A 363 -0.16 -21.10 0.55
N GLU A 364 -1.44 -21.31 0.87
CA GLU A 364 -2.25 -22.46 0.46
C GLU A 364 -3.16 -22.09 -0.71
N VAL A 365 -3.97 -21.04 -0.56
CA VAL A 365 -4.93 -20.55 -1.56
C VAL A 365 -4.74 -19.05 -1.75
N GLY A 366 -3.83 -18.70 -2.62
CA GLY A 366 -3.45 -17.31 -2.92
C GLY A 366 -3.98 -16.82 -4.26
N LEU A 367 -3.10 -16.21 -5.05
CA LEU A 367 -3.40 -15.59 -6.34
C LEU A 367 -3.93 -16.62 -7.34
N PHE A 368 -5.08 -16.32 -7.94
CA PHE A 368 -5.81 -17.22 -8.85
C PHE A 368 -6.08 -18.62 -8.25
N GLY A 369 -6.24 -18.70 -6.93
CA GLY A 369 -6.48 -19.95 -6.21
C GLY A 369 -5.25 -20.85 -6.07
N ARG A 370 -4.04 -20.35 -6.37
CA ARG A 370 -2.79 -21.10 -6.31
C ARG A 370 -2.00 -20.75 -5.04
N PRO A 371 -1.16 -21.66 -4.52
CA PRO A 371 -0.20 -21.33 -3.47
C PRO A 371 0.66 -20.14 -3.87
N THR A 372 0.75 -19.14 -3.01
CA THR A 372 1.41 -17.88 -3.36
C THR A 372 2.41 -17.45 -2.30
N LEU A 373 3.66 -17.21 -2.74
CA LEU A 373 4.69 -16.58 -1.92
C LEU A 373 4.57 -15.07 -2.04
N ASN A 374 4.37 -14.38 -0.92
CA ASN A 374 4.40 -12.92 -0.88
C ASN A 374 5.61 -12.43 -0.10
N ASN A 375 6.41 -11.54 -0.70
CA ASN A 375 7.53 -10.86 -0.05
C ASN A 375 7.49 -9.34 -0.29
N ASN A 376 7.95 -8.58 0.70
CA ASN A 376 8.19 -7.15 0.57
C ASN A 376 9.48 -6.85 -0.21
N VAL A 377 9.59 -5.68 -0.80
CA VAL A 377 10.73 -5.20 -1.60
C VAL A 377 12.05 -5.27 -0.82
N GLU A 378 12.13 -4.65 0.37
CA GLU A 378 13.37 -4.65 1.18
C GLU A 378 13.79 -6.06 1.59
N THR A 379 12.85 -6.95 1.90
CA THR A 379 13.17 -8.34 2.23
C THR A 379 13.94 -9.01 1.09
N LEU A 380 13.48 -8.81 -0.14
CA LEU A 380 14.11 -9.39 -1.34
C LEU A 380 15.44 -8.72 -1.67
N TYR A 381 15.56 -7.43 -1.40
CA TYR A 381 16.80 -6.68 -1.60
C TYR A 381 17.99 -7.26 -0.83
N TRP A 382 17.78 -7.78 0.37
CA TRP A 382 18.85 -8.38 1.20
C TRP A 382 19.26 -9.79 0.79
N VAL A 383 18.45 -10.50 0.00
CA VAL A 383 18.69 -11.92 -0.35
C VAL A 383 20.04 -12.15 -1.07
N PRO A 384 20.38 -11.41 -2.14
CA PRO A 384 21.66 -11.62 -2.83
C PRO A 384 22.86 -11.36 -1.91
N GLU A 385 22.79 -10.32 -1.10
CA GLU A 385 23.90 -9.93 -0.24
C GLU A 385 24.13 -10.93 0.89
N ILE A 386 23.06 -11.49 1.46
CA ILE A 386 23.15 -12.57 2.46
C ILE A 386 23.79 -13.82 1.83
N LEU A 387 23.35 -14.22 0.64
CA LEU A 387 23.90 -15.40 -0.04
C LEU A 387 25.37 -15.21 -0.45
N GLN A 388 25.78 -13.99 -0.76
CA GLN A 388 27.15 -13.67 -1.14
C GLN A 388 28.10 -13.62 0.06
N LYS A 389 27.66 -12.99 1.16
CA LYS A 389 28.50 -12.69 2.33
C LYS A 389 28.31 -13.69 3.48
N GLY A 390 27.26 -14.48 3.44
CA GLY A 390 26.90 -15.48 4.43
C GLY A 390 25.93 -14.99 5.51
N ALA A 391 25.12 -15.93 6.03
CA ALA A 391 24.12 -15.67 7.06
C ALA A 391 24.70 -15.00 8.32
N LYS A 392 25.87 -15.48 8.76
CA LYS A 392 26.54 -14.96 9.94
C LYS A 392 26.92 -13.48 9.77
N TRP A 393 27.42 -13.10 8.56
CA TRP A 393 27.72 -11.71 8.27
C TRP A 393 26.49 -10.82 8.51
N PHE A 394 25.34 -11.20 7.99
CA PHE A 394 24.12 -10.40 8.17
C PHE A 394 23.68 -10.39 9.65
N ALA A 395 23.60 -11.56 10.27
CA ALA A 395 23.11 -11.70 11.65
C ALA A 395 23.94 -10.90 12.66
N ASP A 396 25.27 -10.89 12.52
CA ASP A 396 26.21 -10.25 13.44
C ASP A 396 26.15 -8.70 13.42
N HIS A 397 25.48 -8.11 12.43
CA HIS A 397 25.31 -6.65 12.39
C HIS A 397 24.20 -6.14 13.34
N GLY A 398 23.28 -7.00 13.77
CA GLY A 398 22.28 -6.61 14.76
C GLY A 398 22.89 -6.26 16.12
N VAL A 399 22.25 -5.37 16.85
CA VAL A 399 22.63 -4.94 18.20
C VAL A 399 21.51 -5.24 19.19
N ASN A 400 21.82 -5.22 20.49
CA ASN A 400 20.83 -5.43 21.56
C ASN A 400 20.02 -6.74 21.42
N GLY A 401 20.63 -7.80 20.87
CA GLY A 401 20.01 -9.11 20.68
C GLY A 401 19.22 -9.28 19.37
N ALA A 402 19.07 -8.22 18.58
CA ALA A 402 18.49 -8.28 17.25
C ALA A 402 19.47 -8.83 16.20
N LYS A 403 18.99 -9.15 15.00
CA LYS A 403 19.80 -9.67 13.90
C LYS A 403 19.63 -8.82 12.64
N GLY A 404 20.75 -8.57 11.97
CA GLY A 404 20.82 -7.97 10.65
C GLY A 404 20.61 -6.46 10.61
N PHE A 405 20.32 -5.98 9.43
CA PHE A 405 20.03 -4.57 9.14
C PHE A 405 18.54 -4.30 9.04
N ARG A 406 18.19 -3.03 9.22
CA ARG A 406 16.88 -2.45 8.91
C ARG A 406 17.08 -1.13 8.17
N SER A 407 16.17 -0.82 7.28
CA SER A 407 16.10 0.48 6.61
C SER A 407 15.03 1.31 7.30
N TRP A 408 15.49 2.31 8.03
CA TRP A 408 14.65 3.19 8.81
C TRP A 408 14.26 4.42 7.97
N SER A 409 12.97 4.59 7.70
CA SER A 409 12.44 5.83 7.12
C SER A 409 12.30 6.88 8.21
N VAL A 410 13.29 7.75 8.34
CA VAL A 410 13.34 8.77 9.40
C VAL A 410 12.83 10.10 8.87
N SER A 411 11.82 10.68 9.53
CA SER A 411 11.23 11.96 9.16
C SER A 411 10.67 12.73 10.37
N GLY A 412 9.98 13.84 10.14
CA GLY A 412 9.46 14.68 11.21
C GLY A 412 10.46 15.78 11.58
N ARG A 413 10.66 16.02 12.88
CA ARG A 413 11.46 17.13 13.43
C ARG A 413 12.97 16.83 13.53
N VAL A 414 13.55 16.27 12.47
CA VAL A 414 14.99 15.97 12.36
C VAL A 414 15.66 16.80 11.27
N LYS A 415 16.96 17.08 11.42
CA LYS A 415 17.72 17.93 10.48
C LYS A 415 17.92 17.30 9.11
N LYS A 416 18.08 15.99 9.05
CA LYS A 416 18.38 15.23 7.82
C LYS A 416 17.44 14.04 7.70
N PRO A 417 16.16 14.29 7.33
CA PRO A 417 15.23 13.20 7.08
C PRO A 417 15.70 12.36 5.89
N GLY A 418 15.40 11.06 5.90
CA GLY A 418 15.84 10.15 4.84
C GLY A 418 15.80 8.70 5.28
N VAL A 419 16.22 7.79 4.40
CA VAL A 419 16.38 6.38 4.74
C VAL A 419 17.76 6.15 5.35
N ILE A 420 17.78 5.62 6.57
CA ILE A 420 18.98 5.26 7.31
C ILE A 420 19.05 3.74 7.40
N VAL A 421 20.05 3.14 6.76
CA VAL A 421 20.37 1.72 6.91
C VAL A 421 21.22 1.56 8.16
N ALA A 422 20.67 0.92 9.18
CA ALA A 422 21.31 0.73 10.47
C ALA A 422 21.09 -0.69 11.01
N PRO A 423 21.86 -1.14 12.02
CA PRO A 423 21.63 -2.40 12.70
C PRO A 423 20.18 -2.53 13.19
N ALA A 424 19.60 -3.73 13.12
CA ALA A 424 18.39 -4.02 13.87
C ALA A 424 18.68 -3.89 15.38
N GLY A 425 17.71 -3.35 16.14
CA GLY A 425 17.88 -3.14 17.57
C GLY A 425 18.53 -1.80 17.97
N VAL A 426 18.79 -0.90 17.00
CA VAL A 426 19.12 0.52 17.33
C VAL A 426 17.97 1.18 18.07
N THR A 427 18.24 2.27 18.75
CA THR A 427 17.26 3.06 19.51
C THR A 427 16.75 4.25 18.70
N ALA A 428 15.59 4.81 19.09
CA ALA A 428 15.09 6.03 18.47
C ALA A 428 16.06 7.20 18.64
N ARG A 429 16.77 7.28 19.76
CA ARG A 429 17.78 8.32 20.01
C ARG A 429 18.94 8.23 19.04
N GLU A 430 19.48 7.03 18.84
CA GLU A 430 20.57 6.81 17.87
C GLU A 430 20.12 7.18 16.44
N LEU A 431 18.88 6.88 16.05
CA LEU A 431 18.35 7.27 14.75
C LEU A 431 18.20 8.79 14.60
N ILE A 432 17.80 9.50 15.67
CA ILE A 432 17.78 10.97 15.68
C ILE A 432 19.21 11.52 15.49
N GLU A 433 20.21 10.96 16.17
CA GLU A 433 21.62 11.37 16.03
C GLU A 433 22.14 11.13 14.61
N LEU A 434 21.87 9.95 14.03
CA LEU A 434 22.22 9.62 12.65
C LEU A 434 21.51 10.56 11.63
N ALA A 435 20.31 11.03 11.96
CA ALA A 435 19.59 12.06 11.19
C ALA A 435 20.08 13.49 11.46
N GLY A 436 21.23 13.67 12.12
CA GLY A 436 21.85 14.98 12.38
C GLY A 436 21.26 15.73 13.58
N GLY A 437 20.49 15.06 14.42
CA GLY A 437 19.82 15.65 15.58
C GLY A 437 18.46 16.24 15.27
N MET A 438 17.83 16.84 16.30
CA MET A 438 16.56 17.57 16.16
C MET A 438 16.75 18.82 15.32
N GLU A 439 15.68 19.26 14.64
CA GLU A 439 15.62 20.58 14.00
C GLU A 439 15.93 21.70 15.00
N ASP A 440 16.52 22.79 14.52
CA ASP A 440 16.88 23.91 15.36
C ASP A 440 15.62 24.54 15.99
N GLY A 441 15.67 24.76 17.30
CA GLY A 441 14.55 25.28 18.09
C GLY A 441 13.51 24.23 18.50
N HIS A 442 13.74 22.95 18.23
CA HIS A 442 12.84 21.84 18.62
C HIS A 442 13.49 20.92 19.64
N GLN A 443 12.74 20.50 20.66
CA GLN A 443 13.12 19.49 21.62
C GLN A 443 12.32 18.20 21.39
N PHE A 444 12.96 17.07 21.58
CA PHE A 444 12.36 15.76 21.35
C PHE A 444 11.28 15.44 22.39
N LYS A 445 10.05 15.17 21.95
CA LYS A 445 8.90 14.85 22.80
C LYS A 445 8.39 13.43 22.63
N ALA A 446 8.19 13.02 21.38
CA ALA A 446 7.55 11.75 21.03
C ALA A 446 7.97 11.25 19.66
N TYR A 447 7.65 9.98 19.35
CA TYR A 447 7.93 9.40 18.05
C TYR A 447 6.95 8.27 17.68
N LEU A 448 6.79 8.02 16.38
CA LEU A 448 6.22 6.78 15.87
C LEU A 448 7.36 5.78 15.67
N PRO A 449 7.29 4.57 16.24
CA PRO A 449 8.34 3.54 16.09
C PRO A 449 8.20 2.70 14.81
N GLY A 450 7.05 2.77 14.13
CA GLY A 450 6.73 1.90 13.00
C GLY A 450 5.63 2.43 12.08
N GLY A 451 5.56 3.74 11.89
CA GLY A 451 4.50 4.38 11.11
C GLY A 451 3.21 4.56 11.89
N ALA A 452 2.13 4.86 11.17
CA ALA A 452 0.82 5.19 11.74
C ALA A 452 0.24 4.07 12.62
N SER A 453 0.50 2.81 12.26
CA SER A 453 0.00 1.62 12.99
C SER A 453 0.80 1.30 14.26
N GLY A 454 2.02 1.85 14.38
CA GLY A 454 2.98 1.50 15.44
C GLY A 454 2.67 2.07 16.84
N GLY A 455 1.72 3.00 16.96
CA GLY A 455 1.45 3.77 18.19
C GLY A 455 2.40 4.97 18.35
N ILE A 456 2.16 5.80 19.38
CA ILE A 456 2.96 6.99 19.71
C ILE A 456 3.69 6.75 21.02
N LEU A 457 5.03 6.81 21.01
CA LEU A 457 5.86 6.61 22.19
C LEU A 457 6.50 7.91 22.65
N PRO A 458 6.63 8.13 23.99
CA PRO A 458 7.27 9.32 24.53
C PRO A 458 8.81 9.24 24.43
N ALA A 459 9.47 10.38 24.46
CA ALA A 459 10.93 10.51 24.45
C ALA A 459 11.62 9.74 25.59
N SER A 460 10.92 9.50 26.72
CA SER A 460 11.42 8.68 27.82
C SER A 460 11.64 7.20 27.47
N LEU A 461 11.03 6.71 26.38
CA LEU A 461 11.20 5.36 25.84
C LEU A 461 12.17 5.31 24.63
N ALA A 462 12.88 6.39 24.35
CA ALA A 462 13.77 6.49 23.19
C ALA A 462 14.98 5.55 23.24
N GLU A 463 15.34 5.02 24.40
CA GLU A 463 16.44 4.07 24.59
C GLU A 463 16.00 2.60 24.46
N VAL A 464 14.72 2.34 24.23
CA VAL A 464 14.24 0.98 24.00
C VAL A 464 14.71 0.51 22.63
N PRO A 465 15.36 -0.67 22.54
CA PRO A 465 15.80 -1.21 21.26
C PRO A 465 14.62 -1.42 20.29
N LEU A 466 14.80 -1.01 19.06
CA LEU A 466 13.79 -1.12 18.00
C LEU A 466 13.98 -2.45 17.24
N ASP A 467 13.21 -3.46 17.63
CA ASP A 467 13.11 -4.74 16.90
C ASP A 467 11.72 -5.35 17.13
N PHE A 468 11.42 -6.42 16.40
CA PHE A 468 10.16 -7.15 16.53
C PHE A 468 9.99 -7.71 17.95
N GLY A 469 8.88 -7.36 18.60
CA GLY A 469 8.50 -7.81 19.95
C GLY A 469 9.07 -6.95 21.10
N THR A 470 10.02 -6.07 20.87
CA THR A 470 10.63 -5.26 21.96
C THR A 470 9.69 -4.19 22.52
N LEU A 471 8.75 -3.73 21.72
CA LEU A 471 7.82 -2.66 22.05
C LEU A 471 6.43 -3.16 22.49
N ASP A 472 6.16 -4.47 22.42
CA ASP A 472 4.83 -5.07 22.69
C ASP A 472 4.30 -4.70 24.07
N LYS A 473 5.17 -4.68 25.09
CA LYS A 473 4.80 -4.30 26.47
C LYS A 473 4.35 -2.84 26.62
N TYR A 474 4.61 -2.01 25.61
CA TYR A 474 4.15 -0.61 25.57
C TYR A 474 2.95 -0.42 24.63
N GLY A 475 2.40 -1.51 24.08
CA GLY A 475 1.31 -1.46 23.10
C GLY A 475 1.71 -0.91 21.74
N ALA A 476 3.00 -1.00 21.39
CA ALA A 476 3.59 -0.47 20.17
C ALA A 476 4.42 -1.53 19.44
N PHE A 477 4.78 -1.29 18.18
CA PHE A 477 5.63 -2.17 17.40
C PHE A 477 6.38 -1.42 16.29
N VAL A 478 7.48 -1.99 15.80
CA VAL A 478 8.35 -1.37 14.79
C VAL A 478 7.75 -1.38 13.37
N GLY A 479 6.72 -2.17 13.12
CA GLY A 479 5.94 -2.15 11.88
C GLY A 479 6.77 -2.06 10.60
N SER A 480 6.53 -1.01 9.84
CA SER A 480 7.21 -0.70 8.56
C SER A 480 8.57 -0.01 8.72
N HIS A 481 9.11 0.11 9.92
CA HIS A 481 10.35 0.82 10.23
C HIS A 481 10.31 2.34 9.90
N ALA A 482 9.13 2.94 9.94
CA ALA A 482 8.97 4.38 9.79
C ALA A 482 9.08 5.09 11.14
N ILE A 483 10.09 5.91 11.29
CA ILE A 483 10.36 6.69 12.49
C ILE A 483 9.98 8.15 12.21
N VAL A 484 8.87 8.60 12.78
CA VAL A 484 8.45 10.01 12.68
C VAL A 484 8.67 10.69 14.02
N ILE A 485 9.53 11.70 14.04
CA ILE A 485 9.95 12.40 15.26
C ILE A 485 9.09 13.66 15.48
N PHE A 486 8.56 13.79 16.70
CA PHE A 486 7.78 14.95 17.14
C PHE A 486 8.51 15.74 18.22
N SER A 487 8.21 17.04 18.25
CA SER A 487 8.76 17.97 19.24
C SER A 487 7.71 18.42 20.25
N GLU A 488 8.16 19.16 21.25
CA GLU A 488 7.30 19.81 22.26
C GLU A 488 6.29 20.80 21.64
N GLN A 489 6.52 21.26 20.42
CA GLN A 489 5.60 22.16 19.71
C GLN A 489 4.48 21.39 18.98
N ASP A 490 4.57 20.08 18.89
CA ASP A 490 3.58 19.25 18.20
C ASP A 490 2.51 18.76 19.20
N ASP A 491 1.24 18.93 18.85
CA ASP A 491 0.10 18.48 19.66
C ASP A 491 -0.16 16.97 19.41
N ILE A 492 0.02 16.17 20.45
CA ILE A 492 -0.17 14.70 20.38
C ILE A 492 -1.62 14.32 20.12
N ALA A 493 -2.59 15.11 20.57
CA ALA A 493 -4.00 14.84 20.29
C ALA A 493 -4.33 15.03 18.81
N GLU A 494 -3.83 16.12 18.22
CA GLU A 494 -3.99 16.37 16.78
C GLU A 494 -3.25 15.31 15.93
N ILE A 495 -2.07 14.86 16.39
CA ILE A 495 -1.34 13.74 15.77
C ILE A 495 -2.20 12.47 15.80
N ALA A 496 -2.77 12.11 16.96
CA ALA A 496 -3.62 10.91 17.08
C ALA A 496 -4.88 11.01 16.20
N ILE A 497 -5.48 12.18 16.08
CA ILE A 497 -6.63 12.43 15.20
C ILE A 497 -6.22 12.29 13.72
N ASN A 498 -5.07 12.84 13.31
CA ASN A 498 -4.57 12.72 11.93
C ASN A 498 -4.34 11.26 11.57
N LEU A 499 -3.63 10.50 12.41
CA LEU A 499 -3.35 9.08 12.19
C LEU A 499 -4.63 8.24 12.12
N LEU A 500 -5.59 8.47 13.01
CA LEU A 500 -6.86 7.74 12.98
C LEU A 500 -7.73 8.15 11.78
N SER A 501 -7.69 9.42 11.37
CA SER A 501 -8.39 9.89 10.16
C SER A 501 -7.84 9.20 8.91
N PHE A 502 -6.54 8.98 8.82
CA PHE A 502 -5.94 8.16 7.76
C PHE A 502 -6.56 6.75 7.74
N PHE A 503 -6.64 6.05 8.86
CA PHE A 503 -7.26 4.71 8.91
C PHE A 503 -8.75 4.71 8.58
N LYS A 504 -9.47 5.79 8.93
CA LYS A 504 -10.87 5.99 8.55
C LYS A 504 -11.01 6.10 7.04
N ASP A 505 -10.19 6.93 6.40
CA ASP A 505 -10.28 7.21 4.97
C ASP A 505 -9.79 6.00 4.13
N GLU A 506 -8.83 5.23 4.63
CA GLU A 506 -8.28 4.03 4.00
C GLU A 506 -9.02 2.73 4.34
N SER A 507 -10.07 2.81 5.14
CA SER A 507 -10.89 1.63 5.45
C SER A 507 -11.58 1.12 4.17
N CYS A 508 -11.36 -0.15 3.82
CA CYS A 508 -12.04 -0.76 2.68
C CYS A 508 -13.57 -0.89 2.85
N GLY A 509 -14.09 -0.64 4.06
CA GLY A 509 -15.51 -0.69 4.37
C GLY A 509 -16.10 -2.09 4.57
N GLN A 510 -15.31 -3.17 4.43
CA GLN A 510 -15.82 -4.54 4.47
C GLN A 510 -16.36 -4.92 5.86
N CYS A 511 -15.59 -4.72 6.92
CA CYS A 511 -16.02 -5.11 8.27
C CYS A 511 -16.52 -3.93 9.11
N THR A 512 -17.59 -4.16 9.87
CA THR A 512 -18.23 -3.12 10.70
C THR A 512 -17.31 -2.55 11.78
N PRO A 513 -16.50 -3.36 12.51
CA PRO A 513 -15.64 -2.83 13.58
C PRO A 513 -14.65 -1.78 13.07
N CYS A 514 -14.04 -1.99 11.92
CA CYS A 514 -13.13 -1.02 11.28
C CYS A 514 -13.91 0.19 10.73
N ARG A 515 -14.86 -0.04 9.81
CA ARG A 515 -15.60 1.04 9.13
C ARG A 515 -16.29 1.99 10.09
N VAL A 516 -17.04 1.46 11.04
CA VAL A 516 -17.80 2.27 12.02
C VAL A 516 -16.91 2.69 13.17
N GLY A 517 -15.98 1.83 13.60
CA GLY A 517 -15.07 2.11 14.72
C GLY A 517 -14.17 3.29 14.44
N CYS A 518 -13.49 3.34 13.28
CA CYS A 518 -12.65 4.48 12.92
C CYS A 518 -13.46 5.80 12.87
N ASP A 519 -14.65 5.78 12.24
CA ASP A 519 -15.50 6.98 12.15
C ASP A 519 -15.93 7.48 13.54
N LYS A 520 -16.39 6.58 14.42
CA LYS A 520 -16.82 6.92 15.78
C LYS A 520 -15.65 7.40 16.64
N ALA A 521 -14.49 6.73 16.55
CA ALA A 521 -13.32 7.14 17.33
C ALA A 521 -12.82 8.52 16.90
N VAL A 522 -12.77 8.86 15.59
CA VAL A 522 -12.45 10.21 15.11
C VAL A 522 -13.42 11.25 15.68
N ALA A 523 -14.72 10.94 15.69
CA ALA A 523 -15.72 11.85 16.22
C ALA A 523 -15.56 12.08 17.75
N LEU A 524 -15.19 11.04 18.51
CA LEU A 524 -14.93 11.13 19.93
C LEU A 524 -13.63 11.90 20.24
N LEU A 525 -12.56 11.66 19.48
CA LEU A 525 -11.27 12.35 19.66
C LEU A 525 -11.35 13.86 19.34
N LYS A 526 -12.28 14.28 18.50
CA LYS A 526 -12.53 15.70 18.20
C LYS A 526 -13.31 16.42 19.29
N GLN A 527 -13.85 15.72 20.27
CA GLN A 527 -14.49 16.33 21.44
C GLN A 527 -13.44 16.97 22.37
N ARG A 528 -13.85 17.95 23.12
CA ARG A 528 -12.98 18.66 24.08
C ARG A 528 -12.43 17.73 25.16
N GLU A 529 -13.28 16.84 25.67
CA GLU A 529 -12.92 15.84 26.66
C GLU A 529 -13.04 14.44 26.05
N TRP A 530 -12.02 13.61 26.25
CA TRP A 530 -12.02 12.24 25.74
C TRP A 530 -12.69 11.30 26.74
N ASP A 531 -13.75 10.62 26.31
CA ASP A 531 -14.35 9.50 27.04
C ASP A 531 -13.43 8.29 26.93
N LYS A 532 -12.56 8.12 27.94
CA LYS A 532 -11.52 7.09 27.97
C LYS A 532 -12.07 5.68 27.97
N GLU A 533 -13.16 5.45 28.73
CA GLU A 533 -13.78 4.14 28.87
C GLU A 533 -14.39 3.73 27.53
N LEU A 534 -15.18 4.59 26.93
CA LEU A 534 -15.79 4.34 25.63
C LEU A 534 -14.75 4.16 24.51
N LEU A 535 -13.67 4.97 24.49
CA LEU A 535 -12.58 4.82 23.52
C LEU A 535 -11.83 3.49 23.70
N ALA A 536 -11.62 3.05 24.96
CA ALA A 536 -10.97 1.76 25.24
C ALA A 536 -11.86 0.57 24.80
N GLU A 537 -13.15 0.60 25.07
CA GLU A 537 -14.11 -0.43 24.64
C GLU A 537 -14.20 -0.50 23.10
N LEU A 538 -14.23 0.66 22.46
CA LEU A 538 -14.24 0.75 20.99
C LEU A 538 -12.95 0.19 20.39
N ALA A 539 -11.79 0.55 20.96
CA ALA A 539 -10.49 0.02 20.55
C ALA A 539 -10.42 -1.50 20.69
N GLN A 540 -10.90 -2.05 21.81
CA GLN A 540 -10.95 -3.50 22.00
C GLN A 540 -11.83 -4.18 20.95
N THR A 541 -13.01 -3.63 20.68
CA THR A 541 -13.92 -4.14 19.63
C THR A 541 -13.26 -4.13 18.26
N MET A 542 -12.53 -3.05 17.91
CA MET A 542 -11.81 -2.94 16.64
C MET A 542 -10.69 -3.98 16.53
N ARG A 543 -9.93 -4.19 17.60
CA ARG A 543 -8.84 -5.19 17.64
C ARG A 543 -9.36 -6.62 17.50
N ASP A 544 -10.41 -6.97 18.23
CA ASP A 544 -10.90 -8.34 18.32
C ASP A 544 -11.70 -8.78 17.07
N ALA A 545 -12.43 -7.86 16.45
CA ALA A 545 -13.43 -8.20 15.46
C ALA A 545 -13.16 -7.65 14.05
N SER A 546 -12.06 -6.91 13.81
CA SER A 546 -11.67 -6.51 12.46
C SER A 546 -11.01 -7.68 11.72
N ILE A 547 -11.31 -7.81 10.42
CA ILE A 547 -10.82 -8.90 9.56
C ILE A 547 -9.29 -8.83 9.36
N CYS A 548 -8.72 -7.63 9.26
CA CYS A 548 -7.31 -7.42 8.91
C CYS A 548 -6.59 -6.46 9.85
N GLY A 549 -5.26 -6.39 9.69
CA GLY A 549 -4.39 -5.55 10.50
C GLY A 549 -4.71 -4.06 10.48
N LEU A 550 -5.33 -3.53 9.41
CA LEU A 550 -5.73 -2.12 9.34
C LEU A 550 -6.67 -1.76 10.50
N GLY A 551 -7.80 -2.44 10.61
CA GLY A 551 -8.77 -2.15 11.68
C GLY A 551 -8.28 -2.56 13.07
N GLN A 552 -7.40 -3.57 13.17
CA GLN A 552 -6.81 -4.02 14.42
C GLN A 552 -5.78 -3.01 14.97
N ALA A 553 -5.01 -2.35 14.09
CA ALA A 553 -3.95 -1.41 14.45
C ALA A 553 -4.43 0.05 14.55
N ALA A 554 -5.51 0.41 13.88
CA ALA A 554 -6.05 1.79 13.88
C ALA A 554 -6.20 2.41 15.28
N PRO A 555 -6.56 1.67 16.35
CA PRO A 555 -6.65 2.23 17.69
C PRO A 555 -5.32 2.57 18.36
N ASN A 556 -4.19 2.05 17.87
CA ASN A 556 -2.91 2.12 18.60
C ASN A 556 -2.46 3.57 18.85
N ALA A 557 -2.67 4.47 17.89
CA ALA A 557 -2.27 5.88 18.04
C ALA A 557 -3.00 6.58 19.18
N PHE A 558 -4.33 6.46 19.25
CA PHE A 558 -5.07 7.15 20.31
C PHE A 558 -4.98 6.42 21.67
N ILE A 559 -4.86 5.10 21.69
CA ILE A 559 -4.63 4.36 22.94
C ILE A 559 -3.28 4.75 23.56
N SER A 560 -2.20 4.82 22.76
CA SER A 560 -0.89 5.27 23.24
C SER A 560 -0.89 6.75 23.63
N ALA A 561 -1.61 7.62 22.91
CA ALA A 561 -1.80 9.02 23.30
C ALA A 561 -2.50 9.12 24.67
N MET A 562 -3.56 8.35 24.90
CA MET A 562 -4.22 8.29 26.22
C MET A 562 -3.30 7.72 27.31
N GLN A 563 -2.47 6.75 27.01
CA GLN A 563 -1.58 6.11 27.97
C GLN A 563 -0.43 7.02 28.42
N PHE A 564 0.18 7.78 27.51
CA PHE A 564 1.44 8.47 27.78
C PHE A 564 1.33 10.00 27.84
N PHE A 565 0.25 10.63 27.31
CA PHE A 565 0.17 12.08 27.11
C PHE A 565 -1.12 12.74 27.61
N LEU A 566 -1.88 12.05 28.43
CA LEU A 566 -3.21 12.53 28.84
C LEU A 566 -3.19 13.81 29.68
N ASP A 567 -2.16 13.99 30.49
CA ASP A 567 -2.04 15.16 31.37
C ASP A 567 -1.78 16.46 30.60
N GLU A 568 -1.30 16.37 29.36
CA GLU A 568 -1.02 17.53 28.52
C GLU A 568 -2.30 18.22 28.01
N ARG A 569 -3.38 17.47 27.76
CA ARG A 569 -4.65 18.05 27.30
C ARG A 569 -5.44 18.76 28.41
N LEU A 570 -5.26 18.31 29.64
CA LEU A 570 -5.84 18.95 30.83
C LEU A 570 -5.05 20.19 31.28
N GLY A 571 -3.77 20.30 30.90
CA GLY A 571 -2.87 21.39 31.32
C GLY A 571 -3.01 22.69 30.51
N THR A 572 -3.58 22.66 29.30
CA THR A 572 -3.68 23.86 28.44
C THR A 572 -4.77 24.85 28.84
N GLU A 573 -5.64 24.52 29.80
CA GLU A 573 -6.66 25.45 30.32
C GLU A 573 -6.12 26.46 31.35
N VAL A 574 -4.94 26.24 31.95
CA VAL A 574 -4.43 27.12 33.03
C VAL A 574 -3.60 28.31 32.50
N ALA A 575 -3.05 28.21 31.29
CA ALA A 575 -2.17 29.25 30.73
C ALA A 575 -2.89 30.36 29.93
N GLY A 576 -4.19 30.24 29.66
CA GLY A 576 -4.95 31.17 28.81
C GLY A 576 -5.88 32.15 29.57
N ARG A 577 -5.85 32.16 30.91
CA ARG A 577 -6.63 33.11 31.75
C ARG A 577 -5.75 33.68 32.84
N ALA A 578 -4.93 34.65 32.48
CA ALA A 578 -4.35 35.65 33.35
C ALA A 578 -4.32 37.01 32.61
#